data_8382efc53d33467e774f50f5a20c43b3
#
_entry.id   8382efc53d33467e774f50f5a20c43b3
#
_cell.length_a   1.000
_cell.length_b   1.000
_cell.length_c   1.000
_cell.angle_alpha   90.00
_cell.angle_beta   90.00
_cell.angle_gamma   90.00
#
_symmetry.space_group_name_H-M   'P 1'
#
loop_
_entity.id
_entity.type
_entity.pdbx_description
1 polymer ?
#
loop_
_entity_poly.entity_id
_entity_poly.type
_entity_poly.pdbx_seq_one_letter_code
_entity_poly.pdbx_strand_id
1 'polypeptide(L)'
;ASLKIYRGQALAARAYDYLNLVQIYQFTYAGHENALAVPIVTEKMSDEEMHNNPRATVQQVYDQIMSDLNQAAELLAGFDNGANKDQLDEAVVYGLRARANLLMQKWADAAKDAERAIAGGTPQSLAEVSTPTFNSATANSWLWGVMITPDNDVVQTGIINWPSHLCSLTGNGYTSGVPDGYRKVNTD
;
A
#
# COMPACT_ATOMS: atom_id res chain seq x y z
N ALA A 1 -13.97 -11.07 18.18
CA ALA A 1 -12.66 -11.18 17.49
C ALA A 1 -12.68 -10.49 16.13
N SER A 2 -13.68 -10.72 15.28
CA SER A 2 -13.74 -10.18 13.92
C SER A 2 -13.76 -8.63 13.84
N LEU A 3 -14.56 -7.95 14.66
CA LEU A 3 -14.63 -6.48 14.65
C LEU A 3 -13.29 -5.81 15.01
N LYS A 4 -12.52 -6.41 15.92
CA LYS A 4 -11.18 -5.96 16.28
C LYS A 4 -10.25 -5.99 15.06
N ILE A 5 -10.27 -7.10 14.32
CA ILE A 5 -9.46 -7.31 13.11
C ILE A 5 -9.87 -6.32 12.03
N TYR A 6 -11.16 -6.21 11.70
CA TYR A 6 -11.63 -5.25 10.68
C TYR A 6 -11.25 -3.81 11.00
N ARG A 7 -11.33 -3.41 12.27
CA ARG A 7 -10.89 -2.07 12.68
C ARG A 7 -9.39 -1.90 12.48
N GLY A 8 -8.58 -2.89 12.84
CA GLY A 8 -7.13 -2.85 12.62
C GLY A 8 -6.78 -2.73 11.14
N GLN A 9 -7.44 -3.50 10.29
CA GLN A 9 -7.27 -3.45 8.83
C GLN A 9 -7.68 -2.09 8.26
N ALA A 10 -8.81 -1.52 8.69
CA ALA A 10 -9.26 -0.21 8.25
C ALA A 10 -8.28 0.92 8.62
N LEU A 11 -7.72 0.87 9.84
CA LEU A 11 -6.68 1.83 10.26
C LEU A 11 -5.41 1.69 9.42
N ALA A 12 -4.95 0.45 9.18
CA ALA A 12 -3.78 0.19 8.34
C ALA A 12 -4.00 0.65 6.89
N ALA A 13 -5.19 0.42 6.33
CA ALA A 13 -5.55 0.89 4.99
C ALA A 13 -5.55 2.42 4.92
N ARG A 14 -6.16 3.10 5.89
CA ARG A 14 -6.13 4.57 5.96
C ARG A 14 -4.72 5.12 6.05
N ALA A 15 -3.86 4.51 6.87
CA ALA A 15 -2.46 4.88 6.96
C ALA A 15 -1.72 4.69 5.63
N TYR A 16 -1.98 3.61 4.92
CA TYR A 16 -1.43 3.36 3.58
C TYR A 16 -1.86 4.44 2.58
N ASP A 17 -3.14 4.80 2.57
CA ASP A 17 -3.65 5.84 1.68
C ASP A 17 -3.01 7.20 1.98
N TYR A 18 -2.91 7.60 3.26
CA TYR A 18 -2.21 8.84 3.64
C TYR A 18 -0.73 8.81 3.30
N LEU A 19 -0.07 7.66 3.45
CA LEU A 19 1.33 7.51 3.08
C LEU A 19 1.56 7.72 1.58
N ASN A 20 0.64 7.28 0.74
CA ASN A 20 0.69 7.54 -0.70
C ASN A 20 0.33 9.00 -1.02
N LEU A 21 -0.74 9.52 -0.44
CA LEU A 21 -1.18 10.90 -0.68
C LEU A 21 -0.12 11.92 -0.32
N VAL A 22 0.51 11.79 0.85
CA VAL A 22 1.54 12.75 1.27
C VAL A 22 2.75 12.76 0.35
N GLN A 23 3.12 11.61 -0.23
CA GLN A 23 4.23 11.50 -1.18
C GLN A 23 3.88 12.07 -2.57
N ILE A 24 2.61 12.05 -2.96
CA ILE A 24 2.15 12.61 -4.24
C ILE A 24 1.97 14.14 -4.15
N TYR A 25 1.41 14.62 -3.05
CA TYR A 25 0.98 16.02 -2.90
C TYR A 25 1.98 16.90 -2.15
N GLN A 26 3.08 16.33 -1.67
CA GLN A 26 4.15 17.07 -1.01
C GLN A 26 5.52 16.44 -1.29
N PHE A 27 6.59 17.19 -0.98
CA PHE A 27 7.96 16.71 -1.09
C PHE A 27 8.33 15.73 0.03
N THR A 28 9.63 15.48 0.23
CA THR A 28 10.13 14.64 1.32
C THR A 28 9.71 15.18 2.69
N TYR A 29 9.63 14.29 3.69
CA TYR A 29 9.30 14.68 5.07
C TYR A 29 10.33 15.67 5.64
N ALA A 30 11.62 15.29 5.62
CA ALA A 30 12.68 16.08 6.23
C ALA A 30 12.83 17.45 5.55
N GLY A 31 12.70 18.50 6.35
CA GLY A 31 12.75 19.89 5.92
C GLY A 31 11.42 20.46 5.40
N HIS A 32 10.34 19.65 5.36
CA HIS A 32 9.02 20.06 4.90
C HIS A 32 7.91 19.79 5.92
N GLU A 33 8.26 19.52 7.17
CA GLU A 33 7.34 19.12 8.25
C GLU A 33 6.17 20.09 8.42
N ASN A 34 6.44 21.40 8.24
CA ASN A 34 5.44 22.46 8.36
C ASN A 34 4.73 22.81 7.05
N ALA A 35 5.12 22.21 5.92
CA ALA A 35 4.47 22.45 4.65
C ALA A 35 3.05 21.83 4.63
N LEU A 36 2.10 22.49 3.98
CA LEU A 36 0.74 21.99 3.86
C LEU A 36 0.67 20.81 2.92
N ALA A 37 0.17 19.67 3.40
CA ALA A 37 0.01 18.44 2.63
C ALA A 37 -1.45 18.24 2.20
N VAL A 38 -2.17 17.33 2.85
CA VAL A 38 -3.55 16.95 2.52
C VAL A 38 -4.46 17.12 3.74
N PRO A 39 -5.77 17.29 3.56
CA PRO A 39 -6.72 17.26 4.67
C PRO A 39 -6.71 15.89 5.37
N ILE A 40 -6.85 15.88 6.69
CA ILE A 40 -7.01 14.66 7.46
C ILE A 40 -8.49 14.43 7.73
N VAL A 41 -9.02 13.28 7.30
CA VAL A 41 -10.40 12.85 7.53
C VAL A 41 -10.39 11.64 8.45
N THR A 42 -11.19 11.70 9.51
CA THR A 42 -11.34 10.60 10.46
C THR A 42 -12.83 10.30 10.67
N GLU A 43 -13.12 9.11 11.20
CA GLU A 43 -14.48 8.67 11.51
C GLU A 43 -15.19 9.50 12.57
N LYS A 44 -14.49 10.43 13.21
CA LYS A 44 -15.05 11.30 14.28
C LYS A 44 -15.53 12.64 13.75
N MET A 45 -15.25 12.95 12.49
CA MET A 45 -15.62 14.22 11.90
C MET A 45 -17.10 14.21 11.48
N SER A 46 -17.79 15.30 11.74
CA SER A 46 -19.10 15.59 11.18
C SER A 46 -19.01 15.96 9.70
N ASP A 47 -20.15 15.93 8.99
CA ASP A 47 -20.21 16.34 7.57
C ASP A 47 -19.76 17.79 7.37
N GLU A 48 -20.09 18.69 8.31
CA GLU A 48 -19.69 20.09 8.27
C GLU A 48 -18.16 20.23 8.41
N GLU A 49 -17.54 19.51 9.35
CA GLU A 49 -16.10 19.51 9.52
C GLU A 49 -15.38 18.94 8.30
N MET A 50 -15.94 17.91 7.64
CA MET A 50 -15.36 17.39 6.40
C MET A 50 -15.40 18.38 5.25
N HIS A 51 -16.49 19.17 5.10
CA HIS A 51 -16.59 20.17 4.05
C HIS A 51 -15.65 21.37 4.27
N ASN A 52 -15.37 21.72 5.51
CA ASN A 52 -14.50 22.85 5.89
C ASN A 52 -13.11 22.41 6.37
N ASN A 53 -12.65 21.25 5.97
CA ASN A 53 -11.41 20.63 6.44
C ASN A 53 -10.19 21.21 5.70
N PRO A 54 -9.37 22.05 6.34
CA PRO A 54 -8.18 22.60 5.70
C PRO A 54 -7.09 21.52 5.52
N ARG A 55 -6.13 21.82 4.66
CA ARG A 55 -4.94 20.99 4.50
C ARG A 55 -4.13 20.96 5.81
N ALA A 56 -3.81 19.76 6.27
CA ALA A 56 -2.90 19.54 7.38
C ALA A 56 -1.43 19.70 6.94
N THR A 57 -0.55 19.89 7.91
CA THR A 57 0.90 19.88 7.63
C THR A 57 1.41 18.46 7.37
N VAL A 58 2.56 18.33 6.73
CA VAL A 58 3.26 17.05 6.54
C VAL A 58 3.42 16.33 7.87
N GLN A 59 3.87 17.04 8.92
CA GLN A 59 4.01 16.48 10.26
C GLN A 59 2.70 15.90 10.78
N GLN A 60 1.61 16.64 10.69
CA GLN A 60 0.30 16.18 11.16
C GLN A 60 -0.19 14.94 10.39
N VAL A 61 0.07 14.85 9.08
CA VAL A 61 -0.28 13.66 8.28
C VAL A 61 0.55 12.46 8.73
N TYR A 62 1.86 12.60 8.95
CA TYR A 62 2.69 11.52 9.46
C TYR A 62 2.33 11.12 10.90
N ASP A 63 1.94 12.06 11.74
CA ASP A 63 1.42 11.76 13.08
C ASP A 63 0.15 10.91 13.02
N GLN A 64 -0.76 11.22 12.09
CA GLN A 64 -1.96 10.42 11.85
C GLN A 64 -1.60 9.01 11.34
N ILE A 65 -0.70 8.91 10.36
CA ILE A 65 -0.19 7.63 9.82
C ILE A 65 0.36 6.77 10.97
N MET A 66 1.22 7.33 11.79
CA MET A 66 1.85 6.59 12.89
C MET A 66 0.85 6.21 13.98
N SER A 67 -0.11 7.08 14.27
CA SER A 67 -1.21 6.78 15.20
C SER A 67 -2.05 5.60 14.72
N ASP A 68 -2.42 5.59 13.44
CA ASP A 68 -3.21 4.52 12.84
C ASP A 68 -2.44 3.19 12.82
N LEU A 69 -1.17 3.22 12.40
CA LEU A 69 -0.34 2.01 12.35
C LEU A 69 -0.04 1.44 13.75
N ASN A 70 0.15 2.28 14.75
CA ASN A 70 0.33 1.82 16.13
C ASN A 70 -0.92 1.13 16.65
N GLN A 71 -2.10 1.72 16.46
CA GLN A 71 -3.37 1.11 16.84
C GLN A 71 -3.63 -0.17 16.03
N ALA A 72 -3.34 -0.18 14.73
CA ALA A 72 -3.47 -1.35 13.89
C ALA A 72 -2.57 -2.50 14.38
N ALA A 73 -1.32 -2.23 14.75
CA ALA A 73 -0.40 -3.23 15.29
C ALA A 73 -0.93 -3.87 16.58
N GLU A 74 -1.55 -3.10 17.47
CA GLU A 74 -2.19 -3.63 18.68
C GLU A 74 -3.44 -4.47 18.37
N LEU A 75 -4.25 -4.01 17.41
CA LEU A 75 -5.49 -4.67 17.04
C LEU A 75 -5.27 -5.95 16.24
N LEU A 76 -4.22 -6.01 15.44
CA LEU A 76 -3.86 -7.14 14.58
C LEU A 76 -2.76 -8.03 15.20
N ALA A 77 -2.36 -7.79 16.45
CA ALA A 77 -1.37 -8.61 17.11
C ALA A 77 -1.71 -10.11 17.05
N GLY A 78 -0.82 -10.90 16.44
CA GLY A 78 -0.98 -12.33 16.21
C GLY A 78 -1.96 -12.69 15.09
N PHE A 79 -2.48 -11.74 14.33
CA PHE A 79 -3.27 -12.03 13.15
C PHE A 79 -2.37 -12.21 11.94
N ASP A 80 -2.49 -13.38 11.29
CA ASP A 80 -1.82 -13.76 10.05
C ASP A 80 -2.90 -13.94 8.96
N ASN A 81 -2.71 -13.32 7.80
CA ASN A 81 -3.63 -13.43 6.66
C ASN A 81 -3.54 -14.79 5.94
N GLY A 82 -2.48 -15.57 6.18
CA GLY A 82 -2.28 -16.88 5.55
C GLY A 82 -2.28 -16.80 4.03
N ALA A 83 -3.24 -17.45 3.41
CA ALA A 83 -3.43 -17.44 1.95
C ALA A 83 -4.22 -16.23 1.45
N ASN A 84 -4.88 -15.46 2.33
CA ASN A 84 -5.72 -14.32 1.98
C ASN A 84 -4.87 -13.04 1.91
N LYS A 85 -4.00 -12.96 0.93
CA LYS A 85 -3.03 -11.86 0.76
C LYS A 85 -3.66 -10.50 0.43
N ASP A 86 -4.98 -10.43 0.27
CA ASP A 86 -5.77 -9.20 0.18
C ASP A 86 -6.08 -8.59 1.56
N GLN A 87 -5.83 -9.32 2.65
CA GLN A 87 -6.04 -8.84 4.01
C GLN A 87 -4.75 -8.28 4.61
N LEU A 88 -4.87 -7.13 5.27
CA LEU A 88 -3.79 -6.52 6.02
C LEU A 88 -3.62 -7.25 7.35
N ASP A 89 -2.46 -7.83 7.57
CA ASP A 89 -2.08 -8.53 8.80
C ASP A 89 -1.04 -7.78 9.62
N GLU A 90 -0.58 -8.38 10.71
CA GLU A 90 0.43 -7.78 11.59
C GLU A 90 1.74 -7.49 10.84
N ALA A 91 2.20 -8.39 9.96
CA ALA A 91 3.44 -8.23 9.20
C ALA A 91 3.35 -7.06 8.22
N VAL A 92 2.21 -6.91 7.53
CA VAL A 92 1.95 -5.78 6.63
C VAL A 92 1.95 -4.46 7.38
N VAL A 93 1.34 -4.39 8.57
CA VAL A 93 1.34 -3.18 9.40
C VAL A 93 2.76 -2.76 9.77
N TYR A 94 3.61 -3.70 10.18
CA TYR A 94 5.02 -3.40 10.46
C TYR A 94 5.78 -2.97 9.20
N GLY A 95 5.49 -3.56 8.05
CA GLY A 95 6.07 -3.15 6.77
C GLY A 95 5.70 -1.70 6.39
N LEU A 96 4.44 -1.31 6.55
CA LEU A 96 3.98 0.05 6.32
C LEU A 96 4.61 1.04 7.32
N ARG A 97 4.72 0.64 8.58
CA ARG A 97 5.34 1.46 9.63
C ARG A 97 6.85 1.63 9.41
N ALA A 98 7.53 0.59 8.96
CA ALA A 98 8.93 0.66 8.54
C ALA A 98 9.12 1.68 7.41
N ARG A 99 8.23 1.68 6.38
CA ARG A 99 8.26 2.67 5.30
C ARG A 99 8.03 4.09 5.79
N ALA A 100 7.06 4.29 6.69
CA ALA A 100 6.79 5.60 7.28
C ALA A 100 8.01 6.10 8.08
N ASN A 101 8.58 5.25 8.93
CA ASN A 101 9.80 5.56 9.69
C ASN A 101 11.01 5.86 8.78
N LEU A 102 11.16 5.12 7.69
CA LEU A 102 12.22 5.35 6.70
C LEU A 102 12.09 6.74 6.06
N LEU A 103 10.90 7.14 5.65
CA LEU A 103 10.62 8.45 5.06
C LEU A 103 10.83 9.58 6.07
N MET A 104 10.56 9.35 7.34
CA MET A 104 10.86 10.28 8.44
C MET A 104 12.33 10.27 8.87
N GLN A 105 13.19 9.47 8.25
CA GLN A 105 14.61 9.27 8.60
C GLN A 105 14.82 8.70 10.02
N LYS A 106 13.84 7.99 10.57
CA LYS A 106 13.92 7.26 11.84
C LYS A 106 14.50 5.86 11.61
N TRP A 107 15.78 5.80 11.24
CA TRP A 107 16.44 4.60 10.72
C TRP A 107 16.38 3.39 11.65
N ALA A 108 16.58 3.60 12.96
CA ALA A 108 16.54 2.53 13.94
C ALA A 108 15.13 1.92 14.09
N ASP A 109 14.09 2.76 14.11
CA ASP A 109 12.70 2.30 14.19
C ASP A 109 12.29 1.62 12.87
N ALA A 110 12.73 2.16 11.73
CA ALA A 110 12.50 1.54 10.43
C ALA A 110 13.11 0.13 10.35
N ALA A 111 14.35 -0.05 10.79
CA ALA A 111 15.02 -1.35 10.82
C ALA A 111 14.28 -2.35 11.72
N LYS A 112 13.91 -1.94 12.93
CA LYS A 112 13.18 -2.77 13.90
C LYS A 112 11.81 -3.24 13.36
N ASP A 113 11.08 -2.33 12.71
CA ASP A 113 9.78 -2.67 12.12
C ASP A 113 9.94 -3.54 10.87
N ALA A 114 10.99 -3.32 10.07
CA ALA A 114 11.30 -4.17 8.92
C ALA A 114 11.64 -5.61 9.34
N GLU A 115 12.40 -5.80 10.44
CA GLU A 115 12.68 -7.14 10.99
C GLU A 115 11.40 -7.89 11.35
N ARG A 116 10.40 -7.20 11.91
CA ARG A 116 9.10 -7.81 12.23
C ARG A 116 8.29 -8.14 10.97
N ALA A 117 8.33 -7.26 9.97
CA ALA A 117 7.62 -7.48 8.71
C ALA A 117 8.17 -8.67 7.94
N ILE A 118 9.49 -8.85 7.88
CA ILE A 118 10.15 -9.96 7.17
C ILE A 118 9.75 -11.32 7.77
N ALA A 119 9.41 -11.39 9.04
CA ALA A 119 8.96 -12.64 9.67
C ALA A 119 7.66 -13.18 9.04
N GLY A 120 6.86 -12.35 8.37
CA GLY A 120 5.63 -12.76 7.67
C GLY A 120 5.82 -13.26 6.24
N GLY A 121 7.03 -13.24 5.69
CA GLY A 121 7.30 -13.64 4.30
C GLY A 121 8.71 -14.16 4.08
N THR A 122 8.91 -14.82 2.95
CA THR A 122 10.22 -15.32 2.54
C THR A 122 10.64 -14.65 1.23
N PRO A 123 11.78 -13.92 1.20
CA PRO A 123 12.29 -13.36 -0.05
C PRO A 123 12.52 -14.45 -1.10
N GLN A 124 12.11 -14.18 -2.32
CA GLN A 124 12.37 -15.07 -3.45
C GLN A 124 13.81 -14.93 -3.94
N SER A 125 14.34 -16.03 -4.45
CA SER A 125 15.62 -16.05 -5.17
C SER A 125 15.49 -15.30 -6.52
N LEU A 126 16.62 -14.90 -7.11
CA LEU A 126 16.64 -14.27 -8.44
C LEU A 126 16.02 -15.21 -9.51
N ALA A 127 16.23 -16.50 -9.39
CA ALA A 127 15.64 -17.49 -10.31
C ALA A 127 14.11 -17.51 -10.23
N GLU A 128 13.54 -17.42 -9.03
CA GLU A 128 12.09 -17.39 -8.81
C GLU A 128 11.46 -16.10 -9.34
N VAL A 129 12.04 -14.93 -9.07
CA VAL A 129 11.49 -13.65 -9.57
C VAL A 129 11.62 -13.49 -11.09
N SER A 130 12.56 -14.23 -11.70
CA SER A 130 12.75 -14.24 -13.16
C SER A 130 11.78 -15.17 -13.89
N THR A 131 10.99 -15.96 -13.17
CA THR A 131 9.96 -16.83 -13.76
C THR A 131 8.63 -16.10 -13.89
N PRO A 132 7.72 -16.56 -14.78
CA PRO A 132 6.38 -15.97 -14.92
C PRO A 132 5.51 -16.02 -13.68
N THR A 133 5.94 -16.68 -12.62
CA THR A 133 5.20 -16.84 -11.34
C THR A 133 5.24 -15.61 -10.43
N PHE A 134 6.09 -14.62 -10.71
CA PHE A 134 6.14 -13.38 -9.92
C PHE A 134 4.84 -12.53 -9.97
N ASN A 135 3.94 -12.86 -10.86
CA ASN A 135 2.62 -12.23 -11.00
C ASN A 135 1.53 -12.83 -10.08
N SER A 136 1.89 -13.78 -9.20
CA SER A 136 0.94 -14.41 -8.30
C SER A 136 0.98 -13.78 -6.91
N ALA A 137 -0.16 -13.25 -6.45
CA ALA A 137 -0.30 -12.73 -5.08
C ALA A 137 -0.16 -13.83 -4.01
N THR A 138 -0.23 -15.11 -4.40
CA THR A 138 -0.02 -16.25 -3.49
C THR A 138 1.45 -16.61 -3.26
N ALA A 139 2.38 -15.94 -3.95
CA ALA A 139 3.81 -16.15 -3.75
C ALA A 139 4.23 -15.80 -2.31
N ASN A 140 5.12 -16.62 -1.72
CA ASN A 140 5.54 -16.46 -0.32
C ASN A 140 6.28 -15.15 -0.01
N SER A 141 6.81 -14.48 -1.04
CA SER A 141 7.45 -13.17 -0.91
C SER A 141 6.47 -12.00 -0.81
N TRP A 142 5.22 -12.21 -1.13
CA TRP A 142 4.19 -11.18 -1.06
C TRP A 142 3.53 -11.21 0.31
N LEU A 143 3.60 -10.08 1.02
CA LEU A 143 2.90 -9.91 2.30
C LEU A 143 1.45 -9.50 2.08
N TRP A 144 1.23 -8.63 1.09
CA TRP A 144 -0.08 -8.08 0.78
C TRP A 144 -0.17 -7.67 -0.69
N GLY A 145 -1.36 -7.80 -1.27
CA GLY A 145 -1.65 -7.39 -2.62
C GLY A 145 -3.15 -7.18 -2.86
N VAL A 146 -3.48 -6.29 -3.77
CA VAL A 146 -4.87 -6.11 -4.20
C VAL A 146 -5.20 -7.17 -5.23
N MET A 147 -6.20 -8.01 -4.94
CA MET A 147 -6.67 -9.05 -5.85
C MET A 147 -7.58 -8.42 -6.90
N ILE A 148 -7.11 -8.38 -8.15
CA ILE A 148 -7.90 -7.89 -9.28
C ILE A 148 -8.60 -9.09 -9.92
N THR A 149 -9.92 -9.08 -9.86
CA THR A 149 -10.78 -10.11 -10.43
C THR A 149 -11.57 -9.54 -11.61
N PRO A 150 -12.17 -10.39 -12.47
CA PRO A 150 -13.01 -9.92 -13.59
C PRO A 150 -14.19 -9.03 -13.14
N ASP A 151 -14.62 -9.15 -11.88
CA ASP A 151 -15.74 -8.37 -11.33
C ASP A 151 -15.34 -6.97 -10.84
N ASN A 152 -14.04 -6.66 -10.80
CA ASN A 152 -13.60 -5.34 -10.39
C ASN A 152 -13.87 -4.29 -11.46
N ASP A 153 -14.34 -3.11 -11.05
CA ASP A 153 -14.60 -1.97 -11.94
C ASP A 153 -13.39 -1.62 -12.81
N VAL A 154 -12.18 -1.75 -12.28
CA VAL A 154 -10.92 -1.54 -13.01
C VAL A 154 -10.82 -2.43 -14.25
N VAL A 155 -11.35 -3.67 -14.20
CA VAL A 155 -11.39 -4.60 -15.33
C VAL A 155 -12.60 -4.32 -16.21
N GLN A 156 -13.75 -4.00 -15.62
CA GLN A 156 -15.01 -3.74 -16.31
C GLN A 156 -14.97 -2.45 -17.16
N THR A 157 -14.28 -1.42 -16.70
CA THR A 157 -14.17 -0.13 -17.42
C THR A 157 -13.26 -0.17 -18.65
N GLY A 158 -12.54 -1.27 -18.88
CA GLY A 158 -11.85 -1.56 -20.16
C GLY A 158 -10.72 -0.57 -20.49
N ILE A 159 -10.92 0.24 -21.51
CA ILE A 159 -9.89 0.95 -22.28
C ILE A 159 -9.12 2.02 -21.49
N ILE A 160 -9.66 2.54 -20.39
CA ILE A 160 -9.16 3.77 -19.73
C ILE A 160 -8.31 3.46 -18.48
N ASN A 161 -8.07 2.22 -18.15
CA ASN A 161 -7.29 1.85 -16.98
C ASN A 161 -5.83 1.50 -17.30
N TRP A 162 -4.94 1.67 -16.33
CA TRP A 162 -3.52 1.35 -16.47
C TRP A 162 -3.22 -0.09 -16.92
N PRO A 163 -3.90 -1.14 -16.42
CA PRO A 163 -3.66 -2.50 -16.89
C PRO A 163 -3.93 -2.68 -18.37
N SER A 164 -5.01 -2.10 -18.93
CA SER A 164 -5.29 -2.21 -20.36
C SER A 164 -4.29 -1.42 -21.22
N HIS A 165 -3.78 -0.29 -20.71
CA HIS A 165 -2.72 0.45 -21.39
C HIS A 165 -1.39 -0.28 -21.37
N LEU A 166 -1.06 -0.97 -20.28
CA LEU A 166 0.20 -1.68 -20.15
C LEU A 166 0.19 -3.06 -20.76
N CYS A 167 -0.93 -3.79 -20.72
CA CYS A 167 -1.02 -5.21 -21.05
C CYS A 167 -1.83 -5.51 -22.31
N SER A 168 -2.44 -4.51 -22.94
CA SER A 168 -3.22 -4.69 -24.19
C SER A 168 -4.29 -5.78 -24.14
N LEU A 169 -4.95 -5.95 -23.02
CA LEU A 169 -5.97 -6.97 -22.85
C LEU A 169 -7.13 -6.87 -23.87
N THR A 170 -7.33 -5.67 -24.45
CA THR A 170 -8.41 -5.39 -25.41
C THR A 170 -7.92 -5.03 -26.81
N GLY A 171 -6.64 -5.18 -27.09
CA GLY A 171 -6.05 -4.80 -28.39
C GLY A 171 -5.80 -3.30 -28.57
N ASN A 172 -6.17 -2.45 -27.60
CA ASN A 172 -6.00 -1.00 -27.65
C ASN A 172 -4.79 -0.50 -26.87
N GLY A 173 -4.05 -1.38 -26.24
CA GLY A 173 -2.84 -1.04 -25.49
C GLY A 173 -1.61 -0.91 -26.39
N TYR A 174 -0.51 -0.52 -25.80
CA TYR A 174 0.78 -0.31 -26.48
C TYR A 174 1.36 -1.55 -27.17
N THR A 175 0.76 -2.68 -26.94
CA THR A 175 1.19 -3.97 -27.46
C THR A 175 0.31 -4.49 -28.59
N SER A 176 -0.68 -3.70 -29.02
CA SER A 176 -1.50 -4.04 -30.19
C SER A 176 -0.62 -4.21 -31.42
N GLY A 177 -0.64 -5.39 -31.99
CA GLY A 177 0.17 -5.75 -33.17
C GLY A 177 1.55 -6.35 -32.85
N VAL A 178 1.92 -6.52 -31.59
CA VAL A 178 3.14 -7.25 -31.22
C VAL A 178 2.79 -8.71 -30.91
N PRO A 179 3.46 -9.70 -31.52
CA PRO A 179 3.12 -11.11 -31.35
C PRO A 179 3.07 -11.61 -29.91
N ASP A 180 3.86 -11.03 -29.02
CA ASP A 180 3.96 -11.44 -27.61
C ASP A 180 3.12 -10.56 -26.66
N GLY A 181 2.48 -9.51 -27.16
CA GLY A 181 1.50 -8.70 -26.42
C GLY A 181 1.95 -8.02 -25.11
N TYR A 182 3.23 -8.08 -24.74
CA TYR A 182 3.70 -7.62 -23.43
C TYR A 182 4.84 -6.62 -23.57
N ARG A 183 4.83 -5.59 -22.72
CA ARG A 183 6.03 -4.80 -22.49
C ARG A 183 7.01 -5.67 -21.70
N LYS A 184 8.13 -5.96 -22.30
CA LYS A 184 9.26 -6.58 -21.58
C LYS A 184 9.96 -5.49 -20.78
N VAL A 185 10.27 -5.81 -19.55
CA VAL A 185 11.24 -5.02 -18.76
C VAL A 185 12.57 -5.15 -19.50
N ASN A 186 13.22 -4.02 -19.81
CA ASN A 186 14.56 -4.05 -20.38
C ASN A 186 15.50 -4.74 -19.38
N THR A 187 16.13 -5.80 -19.81
CA THR A 187 17.04 -6.62 -18.99
C THR A 187 18.50 -6.36 -19.35
N ASP A 188 18.78 -5.34 -20.16
CA ASP A 188 20.14 -4.92 -20.54
C ASP A 188 20.82 -4.13 -19.42
#